data_d7b4591ff531727ec6162c0b1c5c9278
#
_entry.id   d7b4591ff531727ec6162c0b1c5c9278
#
_cell.length_a   1.000
_cell.length_b   1.000
_cell.length_c   1.000
_cell.angle_alpha   90.00
_cell.angle_beta   90.00
_cell.angle_gamma   90.00
#
_symmetry.space_group_name_H-M   'P 1'
#
loop_
_entity.id
_entity.type
_entity.pdbx_description
1 polymer ?
#
loop_
_entity_poly.entity_id
_entity_poly.type
_entity_poly.pdbx_seq_one_letter_code
_entity_poly.pdbx_strand_id
1 'polypeptide(L)'
;MPKQQVYHLHPLGWENDPEEERFKVTTLDYLTVCSYNNYALFFKLEDSEKERAAEILKVGLERTLAQARHYCGNIEKDPGGGHSFTKKRDSTVSFFVQWLDAPEDADKYPSFEELEKTNFSAVTLGDLEQWSVPPMTYGEKPEAHPDNSPVVSAFKANFIRGGLVFNIHHHHYTNDVMGWAGFVHQLAENCYADVNGTKHPSWDPLNLDVSRLIKQEPPEDQKIDGPAPPERHPSHQAGVSLLFHLPKSKAAELKAKATPTDGTWISTYDAFSAFIWRNLTRIRAPVFNPNPKSTLYWCEAIDMRRRMHSPKVPPRIQHNVMFAVTSPTAPVTQPTVAQIMSEWPLSELASYIRRLTNSVTQENLDKTLEMVATIRDKTSLNTRVDAQPPLSILQTDHRDANITSADFGFAKPATYRHLLDRITEGVIIIYPPRDPSPESDEGCEFAIFYEKRLAQDLINDREWSEYFEYRGVDAEDASEAKKSNGTNRSNGVNGSRRPNGTNGTNGTNGTNGTNGVNGSH
;
A
#
# COMPACT_ATOMS: atom_id res chain seq x y z
N MET A 1 1.22 -19.14 23.55
CA MET A 1 1.61 -18.46 22.31
C MET A 1 1.24 -19.38 21.16
N PRO A 2 0.75 -18.88 20.03
CA PRO A 2 0.45 -19.70 18.88
C PRO A 2 1.65 -20.52 18.42
N LYS A 3 1.40 -21.70 17.86
CA LYS A 3 2.44 -22.52 17.23
C LYS A 3 3.00 -21.77 16.02
N GLN A 4 4.32 -21.60 15.94
CA GLN A 4 4.98 -20.92 14.83
C GLN A 4 6.24 -21.69 14.42
N GLN A 5 6.47 -21.75 13.11
CA GLN A 5 7.72 -22.24 12.52
C GLN A 5 8.30 -21.14 11.62
N VAL A 6 9.62 -21.10 11.54
CA VAL A 6 10.34 -20.16 10.66
C VAL A 6 11.24 -20.98 9.75
N TYR A 7 11.09 -20.78 8.46
CA TYR A 7 11.96 -21.35 7.43
C TYR A 7 12.83 -20.24 6.85
N HIS A 8 14.11 -20.54 6.62
CA HIS A 8 15.02 -19.69 5.88
C HIS A 8 15.16 -20.29 4.49
N LEU A 9 14.38 -19.76 3.53
CA LEU A 9 14.28 -20.33 2.20
C LEU A 9 15.43 -19.83 1.32
N HIS A 10 16.15 -20.77 0.72
CA HIS A 10 17.05 -20.47 -0.37
C HIS A 10 16.30 -20.50 -1.71
N PRO A 11 16.71 -19.71 -2.71
CA PRO A 11 16.29 -19.94 -4.10
C PRO A 11 16.63 -21.35 -4.55
N LEU A 12 15.75 -21.99 -5.30
CA LEU A 12 16.03 -23.34 -5.84
C LEU A 12 17.31 -23.34 -6.69
N GLY A 13 18.29 -24.20 -6.36
CA GLY A 13 19.56 -24.32 -7.05
C GLY A 13 20.61 -23.24 -6.69
N TRP A 14 20.42 -22.58 -5.56
CA TRP A 14 21.26 -21.49 -5.04
C TRP A 14 22.75 -21.80 -4.94
N GLU A 15 23.11 -23.09 -4.78
CA GLU A 15 24.51 -23.53 -4.70
C GLU A 15 25.33 -23.18 -5.96
N ASN A 16 24.63 -23.03 -7.08
CA ASN A 16 25.20 -22.66 -8.37
C ASN A 16 25.18 -21.16 -8.66
N ASP A 17 24.59 -20.36 -7.77
CA ASP A 17 24.53 -18.91 -7.94
C ASP A 17 25.92 -18.27 -7.78
N PRO A 18 26.16 -17.08 -8.34
CA PRO A 18 27.36 -16.28 -8.08
C PRO A 18 27.51 -15.97 -6.58
N GLU A 19 28.75 -15.68 -6.15
CA GLU A 19 29.04 -15.26 -4.77
C GLU A 19 28.19 -14.05 -4.36
N GLU A 20 28.02 -13.10 -5.29
CA GLU A 20 27.21 -11.90 -5.09
C GLU A 20 26.55 -11.51 -6.42
N GLU A 21 25.28 -11.10 -6.33
CA GLU A 21 24.51 -10.47 -7.41
C GLU A 21 23.98 -9.12 -6.92
N ARG A 22 24.07 -8.09 -7.77
CA ARG A 22 23.57 -6.76 -7.49
C ARG A 22 22.53 -6.36 -8.55
N PHE A 23 21.30 -6.13 -8.10
CA PHE A 23 20.20 -5.62 -8.92
C PHE A 23 20.00 -4.16 -8.56
N LYS A 24 20.28 -3.25 -9.49
CA LYS A 24 20.21 -1.80 -9.24
C LYS A 24 18.81 -1.35 -8.85
N VAL A 25 18.71 -0.56 -7.79
CA VAL A 25 17.53 0.25 -7.52
C VAL A 25 17.39 1.28 -8.63
N THR A 26 16.25 1.31 -9.28
CA THR A 26 16.02 2.17 -10.44
C THR A 26 15.72 3.61 -10.03
N THR A 27 15.82 4.51 -10.97
CA THR A 27 15.45 5.91 -10.76
C THR A 27 13.97 6.06 -10.32
N LEU A 28 13.07 5.21 -10.84
CA LEU A 28 11.65 5.23 -10.46
C LEU A 28 11.38 4.68 -9.05
N ASP A 29 12.19 3.72 -8.59
CA ASP A 29 12.02 3.15 -7.27
C ASP A 29 12.17 4.22 -6.17
N TYR A 30 13.08 5.17 -6.33
CA TYR A 30 13.26 6.29 -5.40
C TYR A 30 12.07 7.26 -5.34
N LEU A 31 11.17 7.25 -6.32
CA LEU A 31 9.98 8.10 -6.32
C LEU A 31 8.83 7.52 -5.49
N THR A 32 8.98 6.31 -4.97
CA THR A 32 7.99 5.66 -4.11
C THR A 32 8.28 5.93 -2.63
N VAL A 33 7.30 5.64 -1.78
CA VAL A 33 7.46 5.78 -0.33
C VAL A 33 8.52 4.77 0.17
N CYS A 34 9.46 5.25 0.97
CA CYS A 34 10.49 4.42 1.60
C CYS A 34 9.89 3.61 2.77
N SER A 35 9.20 2.53 2.45
CA SER A 35 8.49 1.68 3.41
C SER A 35 8.35 0.25 2.88
N TYR A 36 7.88 -0.65 3.74
CA TYR A 36 7.42 -1.98 3.31
C TYR A 36 5.95 -1.94 2.89
N ASN A 37 5.63 -2.64 1.80
CA ASN A 37 4.27 -3.05 1.49
C ASN A 37 3.95 -4.32 2.28
N ASN A 38 2.73 -4.40 2.82
CA ASN A 38 2.22 -5.55 3.54
C ASN A 38 0.91 -6.00 2.89
N TYR A 39 1.02 -6.83 1.86
CA TYR A 39 -0.13 -7.36 1.14
C TYR A 39 -0.54 -8.71 1.72
N ALA A 40 -1.79 -8.82 2.18
CA ALA A 40 -2.38 -10.04 2.69
C ALA A 40 -3.36 -10.64 1.69
N LEU A 41 -3.13 -11.87 1.27
CA LEU A 41 -4.04 -12.67 0.45
C LEU A 41 -4.88 -13.55 1.36
N PHE A 42 -6.19 -13.59 1.16
CA PHE A 42 -7.14 -14.35 1.98
C PHE A 42 -7.64 -15.57 1.20
N PHE A 43 -7.42 -16.77 1.76
CA PHE A 43 -7.83 -18.01 1.13
C PHE A 43 -8.83 -18.75 2.02
N LYS A 44 -9.94 -19.20 1.43
CA LYS A 44 -10.79 -20.20 2.08
C LYS A 44 -10.10 -21.56 1.96
N LEU A 45 -9.95 -22.27 3.07
CA LEU A 45 -9.19 -23.50 3.12
C LEU A 45 -9.75 -24.42 4.21
N GLU A 46 -9.96 -25.69 3.86
CA GLU A 46 -10.34 -26.69 4.84
C GLU A 46 -9.20 -26.95 5.83
N ASP A 47 -9.54 -27.20 7.09
CA ASP A 47 -8.53 -27.36 8.15
C ASP A 47 -7.58 -28.53 7.90
N SER A 48 -8.05 -29.60 7.22
CA SER A 48 -7.24 -30.74 6.82
C SER A 48 -6.18 -30.45 5.74
N GLU A 49 -6.32 -29.35 4.99
CA GLU A 49 -5.41 -28.99 3.88
C GLU A 49 -4.31 -28.01 4.29
N LYS A 50 -4.31 -27.50 5.52
CA LYS A 50 -3.41 -26.44 5.97
C LYS A 50 -1.93 -26.81 5.91
N GLU A 51 -1.56 -27.97 6.42
CA GLU A 51 -0.16 -28.44 6.40
C GLU A 51 0.33 -28.62 4.97
N ARG A 52 -0.53 -29.19 4.11
CA ARG A 52 -0.24 -29.34 2.68
C ARG A 52 -0.07 -27.98 1.99
N ALA A 53 -0.94 -27.01 2.28
CA ALA A 53 -0.83 -25.65 1.73
C ALA A 53 0.47 -24.96 2.17
N ALA A 54 0.90 -25.15 3.42
CA ALA A 54 2.17 -24.62 3.92
C ALA A 54 3.38 -25.18 3.14
N GLU A 55 3.41 -26.49 2.87
CA GLU A 55 4.49 -27.13 2.09
C GLU A 55 4.46 -26.68 0.63
N ILE A 56 3.28 -26.58 0.00
CA ILE A 56 3.13 -26.07 -1.37
C ILE A 56 3.68 -24.63 -1.47
N LEU A 57 3.31 -23.75 -0.52
CA LEU A 57 3.81 -22.39 -0.50
C LEU A 57 5.33 -22.34 -0.34
N LYS A 58 5.90 -23.18 0.52
CA LYS A 58 7.35 -23.26 0.74
C LYS A 58 8.08 -23.63 -0.55
N VAL A 59 7.70 -24.74 -1.20
CA VAL A 59 8.32 -25.21 -2.45
C VAL A 59 8.12 -24.19 -3.57
N GLY A 60 6.89 -23.65 -3.70
CA GLY A 60 6.57 -22.62 -4.69
C GLY A 60 7.40 -21.35 -4.49
N LEU A 61 7.63 -20.93 -3.23
CA LEU A 61 8.50 -19.79 -2.91
C LEU A 61 9.96 -20.05 -3.29
N GLU A 62 10.55 -21.19 -2.92
CA GLU A 62 11.94 -21.54 -3.26
C GLU A 62 12.15 -21.45 -4.79
N ARG A 63 11.19 -21.92 -5.57
CA ARG A 63 11.23 -21.86 -7.04
C ARG A 63 11.05 -20.43 -7.57
N THR A 64 10.11 -19.68 -7.01
CA THR A 64 9.85 -18.30 -7.46
C THR A 64 11.00 -17.36 -7.10
N LEU A 65 11.62 -17.57 -5.95
CA LEU A 65 12.82 -16.83 -5.52
C LEU A 65 14.02 -17.11 -6.43
N ALA A 66 14.13 -18.31 -7.02
CA ALA A 66 15.15 -18.61 -8.04
C ALA A 66 14.91 -17.83 -9.35
N GLN A 67 13.69 -17.41 -9.60
CA GLN A 67 13.29 -16.60 -10.77
C GLN A 67 13.41 -15.10 -10.47
N ALA A 68 12.87 -14.64 -9.35
CA ALA A 68 12.89 -13.24 -8.90
C ALA A 68 13.96 -13.03 -7.80
N ARG A 69 15.23 -13.25 -8.14
CA ARG A 69 16.34 -13.36 -7.17
C ARG A 69 16.59 -12.09 -6.35
N HIS A 70 16.24 -10.92 -6.86
CA HIS A 70 16.36 -9.65 -6.12
C HIS A 70 15.56 -9.63 -4.82
N TYR A 71 14.49 -10.45 -4.69
CA TYR A 71 13.72 -10.59 -3.43
C TYR A 71 14.56 -11.19 -2.28
N CYS A 72 15.64 -11.91 -2.58
CA CYS A 72 16.48 -12.58 -1.59
C CYS A 72 17.58 -11.68 -1.01
N GLY A 73 17.63 -10.42 -1.44
CA GLY A 73 18.71 -9.50 -1.07
C GLY A 73 18.39 -8.59 0.10
N ASN A 74 19.38 -7.74 0.37
CA ASN A 74 19.23 -6.54 1.17
C ASN A 74 19.43 -5.32 0.27
N ILE A 75 18.87 -4.17 0.66
CA ILE A 75 19.18 -2.92 -0.02
C ILE A 75 20.52 -2.43 0.52
N GLU A 76 21.53 -2.34 -0.32
CA GLU A 76 22.86 -1.89 0.06
C GLU A 76 23.33 -0.73 -0.82
N LYS A 77 24.10 0.18 -0.21
CA LYS A 77 24.71 1.30 -0.92
C LYS A 77 25.80 0.80 -1.87
N ASP A 78 25.80 1.31 -3.08
CA ASP A 78 26.82 0.99 -4.06
C ASP A 78 28.06 1.90 -3.91
N PRO A 79 29.27 1.38 -4.17
CA PRO A 79 30.50 2.18 -4.12
C PRO A 79 30.48 3.40 -5.04
N GLY A 80 29.75 3.31 -6.17
CA GLY A 80 29.59 4.39 -7.15
C GLY A 80 28.40 5.33 -6.90
N GLY A 81 27.72 5.19 -5.77
CA GLY A 81 26.47 5.91 -5.44
C GLY A 81 25.21 5.16 -5.83
N GLY A 82 24.08 5.57 -5.20
CA GLY A 82 22.83 4.84 -5.30
C GLY A 82 22.83 3.53 -4.49
N HIS A 83 21.84 2.67 -4.75
CA HIS A 83 21.61 1.43 -4.02
C HIS A 83 21.37 0.26 -4.98
N SER A 84 21.58 -0.95 -4.48
CA SER A 84 21.24 -2.20 -5.16
C SER A 84 20.55 -3.16 -4.18
N PHE A 85 19.69 -4.02 -4.70
CA PHE A 85 19.30 -5.24 -4.00
C PHE A 85 20.46 -6.22 -4.14
N THR A 86 21.20 -6.43 -3.05
CA THR A 86 22.40 -7.26 -3.03
C THR A 86 22.07 -8.63 -2.48
N LYS A 87 22.16 -9.65 -3.33
CA LYS A 87 21.99 -11.06 -2.98
C LYS A 87 23.35 -11.75 -2.93
N LYS A 88 23.68 -12.38 -1.81
CA LYS A 88 24.82 -13.31 -1.70
C LYS A 88 24.37 -14.72 -2.05
N ARG A 89 25.30 -15.62 -2.38
CA ARG A 89 24.98 -17.01 -2.72
C ARG A 89 24.13 -17.67 -1.65
N ASP A 90 24.49 -17.52 -0.38
CA ASP A 90 23.83 -18.10 0.79
C ASP A 90 22.69 -17.28 1.35
N SER A 91 22.27 -16.20 0.67
CA SER A 91 21.13 -15.39 1.09
C SER A 91 19.85 -16.21 1.17
N THR A 92 19.07 -15.97 2.23
CA THR A 92 17.78 -16.61 2.47
C THR A 92 16.68 -15.57 2.66
N VAL A 93 15.44 -16.00 2.44
CA VAL A 93 14.24 -15.23 2.77
C VAL A 93 13.49 -15.93 3.89
N SER A 94 13.05 -15.17 4.90
CA SER A 94 12.28 -15.73 6.01
C SER A 94 10.84 -16.01 5.58
N PHE A 95 10.41 -17.26 5.78
CA PHE A 95 9.04 -17.69 5.65
C PHE A 95 8.52 -18.17 7.00
N PHE A 96 7.57 -17.43 7.56
CA PHE A 96 6.93 -17.73 8.83
C PHE A 96 5.65 -18.51 8.56
N VAL A 97 5.44 -19.60 9.28
CA VAL A 97 4.18 -20.37 9.27
C VAL A 97 3.64 -20.38 10.69
N GLN A 98 2.45 -19.82 10.86
CA GLN A 98 1.81 -19.63 12.15
C GLN A 98 0.41 -20.23 12.15
N TRP A 99 0.06 -20.95 13.24
CA TRP A 99 -1.28 -21.52 13.44
C TRP A 99 -2.02 -20.74 14.51
N LEU A 100 -3.15 -20.12 14.10
CA LEU A 100 -4.03 -19.26 14.91
C LEU A 100 -5.42 -19.91 15.08
N ASP A 101 -5.52 -21.20 14.81
CA ASP A 101 -6.76 -21.97 14.71
C ASP A 101 -7.03 -22.88 15.93
N ALA A 102 -6.19 -22.79 16.97
CA ALA A 102 -6.40 -23.55 18.17
C ALA A 102 -7.75 -23.21 18.84
N PRO A 103 -8.53 -24.20 19.32
CA PRO A 103 -9.84 -23.95 19.92
C PRO A 103 -9.82 -22.95 21.07
N GLU A 104 -8.76 -22.96 21.88
CA GLU A 104 -8.56 -22.04 23.02
C GLU A 104 -8.26 -20.58 22.60
N ASP A 105 -7.92 -20.34 21.35
CA ASP A 105 -7.64 -19.04 20.78
C ASP A 105 -8.80 -18.51 19.91
N ALA A 106 -9.94 -19.21 19.88
CA ALA A 106 -11.09 -18.86 19.03
C ALA A 106 -11.60 -17.44 19.25
N ASP A 107 -11.56 -16.93 20.47
CA ASP A 107 -11.98 -15.56 20.80
C ASP A 107 -10.90 -14.48 20.48
N LYS A 108 -9.69 -14.90 20.14
CA LYS A 108 -8.57 -13.99 19.87
C LYS A 108 -8.34 -13.73 18.38
N TYR A 109 -8.58 -14.75 17.57
CA TYR A 109 -8.30 -14.71 16.13
C TYR A 109 -9.56 -15.02 15.33
N PRO A 110 -9.92 -14.20 14.35
CA PRO A 110 -11.09 -14.42 13.53
C PRO A 110 -10.96 -15.67 12.68
N SER A 111 -12.09 -16.34 12.42
CA SER A 111 -12.21 -17.35 11.38
C SER A 111 -12.30 -16.70 9.99
N PHE A 112 -12.15 -17.50 8.94
CA PHE A 112 -12.34 -17.02 7.57
C PHE A 112 -13.75 -16.46 7.36
N GLU A 113 -14.77 -17.11 7.91
CA GLU A 113 -16.17 -16.67 7.80
C GLU A 113 -16.41 -15.31 8.49
N GLU A 114 -15.77 -15.07 9.63
CA GLU A 114 -15.83 -13.76 10.30
C GLU A 114 -15.13 -12.67 9.50
N LEU A 115 -13.98 -12.97 8.88
CA LEU A 115 -13.32 -12.03 7.96
C LEU A 115 -14.18 -11.74 6.73
N GLU A 116 -14.82 -12.75 6.14
CA GLU A 116 -15.70 -12.60 4.99
C GLU A 116 -16.92 -11.72 5.33
N LYS A 117 -17.56 -11.92 6.48
CA LYS A 117 -18.68 -11.10 6.99
C LYS A 117 -18.32 -9.62 7.20
N THR A 118 -17.06 -9.35 7.52
CA THR A 118 -16.55 -7.98 7.71
C THR A 118 -15.78 -7.47 6.49
N ASN A 119 -16.02 -8.06 5.33
CA ASN A 119 -15.39 -7.67 4.07
C ASN A 119 -13.86 -7.70 4.08
N PHE A 120 -13.26 -8.61 4.87
CA PHE A 120 -11.81 -8.76 5.02
C PHE A 120 -11.12 -7.48 5.49
N SER A 121 -11.80 -6.70 6.32
CA SER A 121 -11.29 -5.48 6.92
C SER A 121 -10.07 -5.76 7.82
N ALA A 122 -9.03 -4.94 7.74
CA ALA A 122 -7.85 -5.05 8.59
C ALA A 122 -8.19 -4.82 10.08
N VAL A 123 -9.24 -4.03 10.39
CA VAL A 123 -9.73 -3.83 11.78
C VAL A 123 -10.17 -5.15 12.41
N THR A 124 -10.73 -6.09 11.63
CA THR A 124 -11.15 -7.41 12.13
C THR A 124 -9.97 -8.29 12.51
N LEU A 125 -8.80 -8.07 11.91
CA LEU A 125 -7.57 -8.76 12.29
C LEU A 125 -7.03 -8.28 13.66
N GLY A 126 -7.39 -7.07 14.08
CA GLY A 126 -6.94 -6.47 15.33
C GLY A 126 -5.48 -5.98 15.26
N ASP A 127 -4.61 -6.48 16.14
CA ASP A 127 -3.20 -6.07 16.17
C ASP A 127 -2.43 -6.66 14.99
N LEU A 128 -2.14 -5.81 14.00
CA LEU A 128 -1.44 -6.21 12.76
C LEU A 128 -0.02 -6.76 13.01
N GLU A 129 0.61 -6.48 14.14
CA GLU A 129 1.92 -7.05 14.49
C GLU A 129 1.85 -8.58 14.62
N GLN A 130 0.69 -9.12 15.03
CA GLN A 130 0.48 -10.58 15.12
C GLN A 130 0.44 -11.27 13.75
N TRP A 131 -0.06 -10.57 12.74
CA TRP A 131 -0.25 -11.09 11.37
C TRP A 131 0.95 -10.86 10.48
N SER A 132 1.75 -9.87 10.80
CA SER A 132 2.86 -9.39 9.96
C SER A 132 4.21 -9.92 10.42
N VAL A 133 5.25 -9.64 9.66
CA VAL A 133 6.65 -9.84 10.04
C VAL A 133 7.18 -8.50 10.56
N PRO A 134 7.39 -8.36 11.88
CA PRO A 134 8.05 -7.16 12.40
C PRO A 134 9.53 -7.13 11.95
N PRO A 135 10.08 -6.00 11.58
CA PRO A 135 9.52 -4.63 11.49
C PRO A 135 8.91 -4.26 10.13
N MET A 136 8.52 -5.25 9.30
CA MET A 136 8.12 -5.06 7.90
C MET A 136 6.63 -4.69 7.75
N THR A 137 6.01 -4.06 8.73
CA THR A 137 4.68 -3.48 8.58
C THR A 137 4.76 -2.15 7.84
N TYR A 138 3.65 -1.75 7.20
CA TYR A 138 3.59 -0.50 6.44
C TYR A 138 3.82 0.73 7.34
N GLY A 139 4.43 1.75 6.76
CA GLY A 139 4.74 3.03 7.39
C GLY A 139 6.22 3.36 7.30
N GLU A 140 6.55 4.64 7.39
CA GLU A 140 7.94 5.09 7.40
C GLU A 140 8.60 4.69 8.73
N LYS A 141 9.56 3.80 8.63
CA LYS A 141 10.30 3.26 9.76
C LYS A 141 11.79 3.32 9.47
N PRO A 142 12.64 3.57 10.48
CA PRO A 142 14.10 3.58 10.28
C PRO A 142 14.61 2.27 9.66
N GLU A 143 13.97 1.15 9.97
CA GLU A 143 14.32 -0.18 9.47
C GLU A 143 14.12 -0.33 7.96
N ALA A 144 13.26 0.49 7.35
CA ALA A 144 13.05 0.50 5.90
C ALA A 144 14.01 1.43 5.16
N HIS A 145 14.76 2.29 5.86
CA HIS A 145 15.64 3.24 5.18
C HIS A 145 16.78 2.52 4.46
N PRO A 146 17.06 2.81 3.18
CA PRO A 146 18.06 2.10 2.37
C PRO A 146 19.46 2.05 3.01
N ASP A 147 19.85 3.10 3.71
CA ASP A 147 21.16 3.17 4.38
C ASP A 147 21.28 2.24 5.61
N ASN A 148 20.19 1.62 6.06
CA ASN A 148 20.15 0.66 7.15
C ASN A 148 20.19 -0.80 6.64
N SER A 149 20.49 -1.01 5.37
CA SER A 149 20.57 -2.33 4.72
C SER A 149 19.33 -3.21 4.96
N PRO A 150 18.10 -2.68 4.71
CA PRO A 150 16.88 -3.42 4.95
C PRO A 150 16.82 -4.68 4.10
N VAL A 151 16.31 -5.79 4.66
CA VAL A 151 15.97 -6.97 3.87
C VAL A 151 14.87 -6.64 2.87
N VAL A 152 14.95 -7.20 1.67
CA VAL A 152 14.01 -6.85 0.59
C VAL A 152 12.62 -7.43 0.83
N SER A 153 12.52 -8.68 1.33
CA SER A 153 11.24 -9.35 1.49
C SER A 153 11.18 -10.35 2.65
N ALA A 154 9.97 -10.67 3.07
CA ALA A 154 9.65 -11.80 3.93
C ALA A 154 8.20 -12.25 3.69
N PHE A 155 7.88 -13.48 4.06
CA PHE A 155 6.56 -14.08 3.87
C PHE A 155 6.03 -14.63 5.18
N LYS A 156 4.69 -14.56 5.37
CA LYS A 156 4.06 -15.15 6.56
C LYS A 156 2.71 -15.77 6.22
N ALA A 157 2.58 -17.08 6.45
CA ALA A 157 1.33 -17.81 6.34
C ALA A 157 0.70 -17.92 7.73
N ASN A 158 -0.48 -17.32 7.91
CA ASN A 158 -1.25 -17.36 9.14
C ASN A 158 -2.47 -18.25 8.92
N PHE A 159 -2.44 -19.48 9.41
CA PHE A 159 -3.57 -20.40 9.33
C PHE A 159 -4.58 -20.09 10.41
N ILE A 160 -5.81 -19.83 9.99
CA ILE A 160 -6.97 -19.53 10.83
C ILE A 160 -8.04 -20.61 10.66
N ARG A 161 -9.05 -20.65 11.49
CA ARG A 161 -10.19 -21.56 11.31
C ARG A 161 -10.87 -21.33 9.94
N GLY A 162 -10.90 -22.38 9.10
CA GLY A 162 -11.50 -22.34 7.76
C GLY A 162 -10.74 -21.53 6.71
N GLY A 163 -9.44 -21.15 6.96
CA GLY A 163 -8.71 -20.36 5.99
C GLY A 163 -7.24 -20.10 6.28
N LEU A 164 -6.67 -19.26 5.40
CA LEU A 164 -5.30 -18.80 5.44
C LEU A 164 -5.26 -17.31 5.12
N VAL A 165 -4.50 -16.55 5.89
CA VAL A 165 -4.05 -15.18 5.58
C VAL A 165 -2.57 -15.23 5.24
N PHE A 166 -2.23 -15.07 3.97
CA PHE A 166 -0.85 -15.11 3.48
C PHE A 166 -0.32 -13.71 3.22
N ASN A 167 0.58 -13.28 4.09
CA ASN A 167 1.23 -11.96 4.00
C ASN A 167 2.50 -12.04 3.17
N ILE A 168 2.60 -11.12 2.21
CA ILE A 168 3.77 -10.89 1.38
C ILE A 168 4.30 -9.50 1.73
N HIS A 169 5.43 -9.47 2.41
CA HIS A 169 6.15 -8.24 2.72
C HIS A 169 7.24 -8.01 1.70
N HIS A 170 7.30 -6.83 1.13
CA HIS A 170 8.44 -6.42 0.30
C HIS A 170 8.67 -4.91 0.43
N HIS A 171 9.92 -4.50 0.36
CA HIS A 171 10.26 -3.08 0.34
C HIS A 171 9.69 -2.44 -0.93
N HIS A 172 9.08 -1.25 -0.82
CA HIS A 172 8.38 -0.62 -1.95
C HIS A 172 9.31 -0.28 -3.11
N TYR A 173 10.62 -0.13 -2.88
CA TYR A 173 11.60 0.00 -3.96
C TYR A 173 11.66 -1.23 -4.86
N THR A 174 11.21 -2.39 -4.37
CA THR A 174 11.25 -3.65 -5.13
C THR A 174 10.24 -3.70 -6.25
N ASN A 175 9.01 -3.24 -6.00
CA ASN A 175 7.89 -3.34 -6.95
C ASN A 175 6.79 -2.32 -6.65
N ASP A 176 6.17 -1.84 -7.74
CA ASP A 176 4.78 -1.36 -7.72
C ASP A 176 3.80 -2.54 -7.66
N VAL A 177 2.49 -2.25 -7.61
CA VAL A 177 1.46 -3.29 -7.54
C VAL A 177 1.48 -4.24 -8.74
N MET A 178 1.86 -3.77 -9.94
CA MET A 178 1.88 -4.63 -11.14
C MET A 178 3.12 -5.53 -11.17
N GLY A 179 4.28 -5.05 -10.71
CA GLY A 179 5.47 -5.89 -10.51
C GLY A 179 5.23 -6.96 -9.44
N TRP A 180 4.61 -6.56 -8.30
CA TRP A 180 4.20 -7.49 -7.25
C TRP A 180 3.17 -8.52 -7.77
N ALA A 181 2.17 -8.10 -8.55
CA ALA A 181 1.21 -9.02 -9.16
C ALA A 181 1.89 -10.03 -10.08
N GLY A 182 2.89 -9.59 -10.87
CA GLY A 182 3.72 -10.49 -11.69
C GLY A 182 4.42 -11.55 -10.86
N PHE A 183 4.98 -11.19 -9.69
CA PHE A 183 5.57 -12.12 -8.73
C PHE A 183 4.50 -13.09 -8.15
N VAL A 184 3.34 -12.59 -7.72
CA VAL A 184 2.27 -13.43 -7.13
C VAL A 184 1.72 -14.43 -8.13
N HIS A 185 1.46 -14.01 -9.38
CA HIS A 185 1.00 -14.92 -10.43
C HIS A 185 2.05 -15.99 -10.75
N GLN A 186 3.34 -15.63 -10.78
CA GLN A 186 4.42 -16.60 -10.97
C GLN A 186 4.50 -17.60 -9.82
N LEU A 187 4.34 -17.14 -8.57
CA LEU A 187 4.27 -18.00 -7.39
C LEU A 187 3.07 -18.95 -7.45
N ALA A 188 1.88 -18.43 -7.77
CA ALA A 188 0.68 -19.24 -7.90
C ALA A 188 0.83 -20.32 -8.97
N GLU A 189 1.34 -19.97 -10.15
CA GLU A 189 1.58 -20.91 -11.25
C GLU A 189 2.63 -21.98 -10.89
N ASN A 190 3.69 -21.61 -10.14
CA ASN A 190 4.66 -22.58 -9.61
C ASN A 190 4.00 -23.54 -8.62
N CYS A 191 3.23 -23.04 -7.66
CA CYS A 191 2.48 -23.85 -6.71
C CYS A 191 1.48 -24.78 -7.42
N TYR A 192 0.73 -24.24 -8.39
CA TYR A 192 -0.22 -25.03 -9.20
C TYR A 192 0.47 -26.18 -9.94
N ALA A 193 1.63 -25.91 -10.53
CA ALA A 193 2.41 -26.92 -11.25
C ALA A 193 2.88 -28.05 -10.34
N ASP A 194 3.35 -27.72 -9.13
CA ASP A 194 3.76 -28.71 -8.13
C ASP A 194 2.58 -29.57 -7.66
N VAL A 195 1.39 -28.98 -7.43
CA VAL A 195 0.18 -29.71 -7.02
C VAL A 195 -0.34 -30.66 -8.10
N ASN A 196 -0.35 -30.19 -9.35
CA ASN A 196 -0.99 -30.89 -10.46
C ASN A 196 -0.01 -31.73 -11.31
N GLY A 197 1.29 -31.71 -10.98
CA GLY A 197 2.32 -32.43 -11.75
C GLY A 197 2.45 -31.92 -13.18
N THR A 198 2.18 -30.64 -13.41
CA THR A 198 2.28 -30.01 -14.73
C THR A 198 3.63 -29.37 -14.93
N LYS A 199 3.91 -28.92 -16.17
CA LYS A 199 5.15 -28.18 -16.45
C LYS A 199 5.13 -26.85 -15.73
N HIS A 200 6.22 -26.52 -15.02
CA HIS A 200 6.38 -25.22 -14.40
C HIS A 200 6.37 -24.09 -15.42
N PRO A 201 5.83 -22.91 -15.03
CA PRO A 201 5.81 -21.73 -15.89
C PRO A 201 7.23 -21.26 -16.20
N SER A 202 7.44 -20.76 -17.41
CA SER A 202 8.68 -20.10 -17.77
C SER A 202 8.75 -18.72 -17.10
N TRP A 203 9.97 -18.31 -16.79
CA TRP A 203 10.27 -16.94 -16.38
C TRP A 203 11.13 -16.28 -17.46
N ASP A 204 10.69 -15.15 -17.98
CA ASP A 204 11.49 -14.36 -18.90
C ASP A 204 12.58 -13.63 -18.11
N PRO A 205 13.89 -13.87 -18.39
CA PRO A 205 14.97 -13.14 -17.72
C PRO A 205 14.87 -11.61 -17.87
N LEU A 206 14.23 -11.12 -18.93
CA LEU A 206 13.99 -9.69 -19.15
C LEU A 206 13.05 -9.08 -18.11
N ASN A 207 12.34 -9.88 -17.32
CA ASN A 207 11.58 -9.37 -16.19
C ASN A 207 12.45 -8.71 -15.11
N LEU A 208 13.75 -9.00 -15.08
CA LEU A 208 14.74 -8.36 -14.20
C LEU A 208 15.62 -7.33 -14.92
N ASP A 209 15.47 -7.16 -16.22
CA ASP A 209 16.22 -6.15 -16.97
C ASP A 209 15.55 -4.78 -16.89
N VAL A 210 16.00 -4.00 -15.93
CA VAL A 210 15.56 -2.63 -15.70
C VAL A 210 16.55 -1.58 -16.21
N SER A 211 17.53 -1.97 -17.01
CA SER A 211 18.60 -1.10 -17.52
C SER A 211 18.07 0.19 -18.17
N ARG A 212 16.93 0.11 -18.87
CA ARG A 212 16.28 1.28 -19.49
C ARG A 212 15.67 2.28 -18.51
N LEU A 213 15.42 1.87 -17.26
CA LEU A 213 14.90 2.72 -16.19
C LEU A 213 16.03 3.37 -15.36
N ILE A 214 17.26 3.07 -15.70
CA ILE A 214 18.46 3.61 -15.07
C ILE A 214 19.10 4.58 -16.05
N LYS A 215 19.21 5.84 -15.68
CA LYS A 215 19.90 6.86 -16.47
C LYS A 215 21.30 7.06 -15.93
N GLN A 216 22.23 7.42 -16.84
CA GLN A 216 23.57 7.77 -16.45
C GLN A 216 23.56 9.01 -15.55
N GLU A 217 24.18 8.90 -14.40
CA GLU A 217 24.33 10.02 -13.49
C GLU A 217 25.44 10.97 -13.97
N PRO A 218 25.25 12.27 -13.85
CA PRO A 218 26.32 13.23 -14.11
C PRO A 218 27.43 13.11 -13.06
N PRO A 219 28.64 13.65 -13.32
CA PRO A 219 29.67 13.77 -12.31
C PRO A 219 29.17 14.48 -11.04
N GLU A 220 29.79 14.16 -9.90
CA GLU A 220 29.31 14.62 -8.58
C GLU A 220 29.21 16.16 -8.45
N ASP A 221 30.13 16.87 -9.07
CA ASP A 221 30.16 18.33 -9.11
C ASP A 221 29.04 18.97 -9.95
N GLN A 222 28.35 18.17 -10.77
CA GLN A 222 27.22 18.58 -11.59
C GLN A 222 25.87 18.14 -11.01
N LYS A 223 25.90 17.32 -9.95
CA LYS A 223 24.67 16.92 -9.26
C LYS A 223 24.11 18.08 -8.44
N ILE A 224 22.80 18.14 -8.38
CA ILE A 224 22.04 19.11 -7.57
C ILE A 224 21.50 18.46 -6.30
N ASP A 225 21.31 19.28 -5.27
CA ASP A 225 20.64 18.79 -4.06
C ASP A 225 19.16 18.58 -4.34
N GLY A 226 18.63 17.47 -3.82
CA GLY A 226 17.20 17.15 -3.91
C GLY A 226 16.35 18.08 -3.05
N PRO A 227 15.02 18.00 -3.15
CA PRO A 227 14.12 18.69 -2.25
C PRO A 227 14.32 18.16 -0.82
N ALA A 228 13.94 18.96 0.17
CA ALA A 228 13.82 18.45 1.54
C ALA A 228 12.78 17.29 1.56
N PRO A 229 12.98 16.25 2.39
CA PRO A 229 11.98 15.21 2.54
C PRO A 229 10.61 15.80 2.86
N PRO A 230 9.53 15.34 2.18
CA PRO A 230 8.21 15.92 2.40
C PRO A 230 7.69 15.59 3.80
N GLU A 231 7.24 16.61 4.52
CA GLU A 231 6.62 16.47 5.83
C GLU A 231 5.09 16.52 5.72
N ARG A 232 4.40 15.86 6.64
CA ARG A 232 2.93 15.90 6.72
C ARG A 232 2.47 17.34 6.96
N HIS A 233 1.56 17.82 6.11
CA HIS A 233 1.00 19.17 6.24
C HIS A 233 0.26 19.34 7.59
N PRO A 234 0.49 20.43 8.35
CA PRO A 234 0.00 20.57 9.72
C PRO A 234 -1.53 20.63 9.85
N SER A 235 -2.25 20.89 8.77
CA SER A 235 -3.73 20.94 8.76
C SER A 235 -4.39 19.59 8.61
N HIS A 236 -3.65 18.50 8.35
CA HIS A 236 -4.21 17.15 8.34
C HIS A 236 -4.62 16.70 9.74
N GLN A 237 -5.70 15.95 9.80
CA GLN A 237 -6.32 15.47 11.03
C GLN A 237 -6.13 13.95 11.17
N ALA A 238 -6.62 13.38 12.29
CA ALA A 238 -6.62 11.95 12.49
C ALA A 238 -7.45 11.24 11.41
N GLY A 239 -6.86 10.23 10.77
CA GLY A 239 -7.42 9.49 9.66
C GLY A 239 -8.09 8.18 10.03
N VAL A 240 -8.91 7.69 9.12
CA VAL A 240 -9.51 6.36 9.10
C VAL A 240 -9.58 5.88 7.66
N SER A 241 -9.38 4.60 7.42
CA SER A 241 -9.62 3.99 6.11
C SER A 241 -11.06 3.47 6.06
N LEU A 242 -11.84 3.97 5.10
CA LEU A 242 -13.23 3.57 4.87
C LEU A 242 -13.30 2.70 3.62
N LEU A 243 -13.90 1.53 3.72
CA LEU A 243 -14.08 0.61 2.60
C LEU A 243 -15.45 0.82 1.96
N PHE A 244 -15.45 0.99 0.65
CA PHE A 244 -16.64 1.09 -0.17
C PHE A 244 -16.59 0.10 -1.34
N HIS A 245 -17.75 -0.15 -1.92
CA HIS A 245 -17.92 -0.99 -3.10
C HIS A 245 -18.69 -0.23 -4.17
N LEU A 246 -18.26 -0.35 -5.42
CA LEU A 246 -18.95 0.14 -6.60
C LEU A 246 -19.43 -1.05 -7.44
N PRO A 247 -20.72 -1.42 -7.41
CA PRO A 247 -21.30 -2.45 -8.27
C PRO A 247 -21.07 -2.16 -9.76
N LYS A 248 -20.95 -3.20 -10.60
CA LYS A 248 -20.78 -3.03 -12.07
C LYS A 248 -21.92 -2.24 -12.69
N SER A 249 -23.17 -2.50 -12.27
CA SER A 249 -24.36 -1.76 -12.71
C SER A 249 -24.26 -0.28 -12.37
N LYS A 250 -23.87 0.06 -11.14
CA LYS A 250 -23.68 1.44 -10.70
C LYS A 250 -22.51 2.14 -11.38
N ALA A 251 -21.44 1.40 -11.66
CA ALA A 251 -20.33 1.90 -12.46
C ALA A 251 -20.76 2.27 -13.90
N ALA A 252 -21.64 1.48 -14.48
CA ALA A 252 -22.20 1.76 -15.81
C ALA A 252 -23.13 2.99 -15.81
N GLU A 253 -24.00 3.12 -14.79
CA GLU A 253 -24.86 4.30 -14.59
C GLU A 253 -24.01 5.57 -14.42
N LEU A 254 -22.99 5.51 -13.56
CA LEU A 254 -22.09 6.63 -13.30
C LEU A 254 -21.32 7.04 -14.58
N LYS A 255 -20.84 6.06 -15.34
CA LYS A 255 -20.19 6.32 -16.63
C LYS A 255 -21.14 6.98 -17.62
N ALA A 256 -22.38 6.51 -17.73
CA ALA A 256 -23.39 7.12 -18.60
C ALA A 256 -23.66 8.59 -18.21
N LYS A 257 -23.81 8.88 -16.90
CA LYS A 257 -24.00 10.24 -16.36
C LYS A 257 -22.82 11.17 -16.64
N ALA A 258 -21.60 10.63 -16.64
CA ALA A 258 -20.36 11.39 -16.86
C ALA A 258 -19.91 11.43 -18.32
N THR A 259 -20.59 10.74 -19.24
CA THR A 259 -20.18 10.71 -20.66
C THR A 259 -20.49 12.04 -21.34
N PRO A 260 -19.49 12.68 -21.99
CA PRO A 260 -19.68 13.91 -22.74
C PRO A 260 -20.62 13.73 -23.94
N THR A 261 -21.38 14.78 -24.28
CA THR A 261 -22.30 14.77 -25.42
C THR A 261 -21.64 15.13 -26.75
N ASP A 262 -20.38 15.58 -26.73
CA ASP A 262 -19.60 15.98 -27.89
C ASP A 262 -18.88 14.80 -28.59
N GLY A 263 -19.09 13.56 -28.10
CA GLY A 263 -18.45 12.35 -28.63
C GLY A 263 -17.07 12.04 -28.02
N THR A 264 -16.58 12.85 -27.10
CA THR A 264 -15.35 12.55 -26.36
C THR A 264 -15.53 11.27 -25.54
N TRP A 265 -14.60 10.31 -25.72
CA TRP A 265 -14.64 9.06 -24.99
C TRP A 265 -14.01 9.19 -23.59
N ILE A 266 -14.69 8.59 -22.60
CA ILE A 266 -14.19 8.41 -21.25
C ILE A 266 -14.28 6.94 -20.83
N SER A 267 -13.44 6.52 -19.86
CA SER A 267 -13.53 5.22 -19.23
C SER A 267 -14.42 5.26 -17.97
N THR A 268 -14.73 4.09 -17.42
CA THR A 268 -15.37 3.98 -16.10
C THR A 268 -14.47 4.58 -15.02
N TYR A 269 -13.15 4.44 -15.14
CA TYR A 269 -12.17 5.05 -14.24
C TYR A 269 -12.31 6.58 -14.21
N ASP A 270 -12.41 7.23 -15.36
CA ASP A 270 -12.54 8.70 -15.44
C ASP A 270 -13.81 9.20 -14.77
N ALA A 271 -14.94 8.50 -15.01
CA ALA A 271 -16.22 8.82 -14.39
C ALA A 271 -16.18 8.65 -12.86
N PHE A 272 -15.62 7.54 -12.41
CA PHE A 272 -15.40 7.22 -10.98
C PHE A 272 -14.52 8.28 -10.30
N SER A 273 -13.36 8.58 -10.88
CA SER A 273 -12.41 9.54 -10.34
C SER A 273 -12.98 10.95 -10.26
N ALA A 274 -13.68 11.39 -11.31
CA ALA A 274 -14.35 12.68 -11.33
C ALA A 274 -15.44 12.79 -10.26
N PHE A 275 -16.24 11.74 -10.09
CA PHE A 275 -17.31 11.70 -9.10
C PHE A 275 -16.76 11.71 -7.67
N ILE A 276 -15.72 10.91 -7.40
CA ILE A 276 -15.03 10.90 -6.10
C ILE A 276 -14.44 12.26 -5.81
N TRP A 277 -13.67 12.85 -6.73
CA TRP A 277 -13.03 14.15 -6.52
C TRP A 277 -14.05 15.22 -6.17
N ARG A 278 -15.16 15.29 -6.93
CA ARG A 278 -16.27 16.21 -6.66
C ARG A 278 -16.84 16.04 -5.26
N ASN A 279 -17.26 14.83 -4.92
CA ASN A 279 -17.97 14.59 -3.67
C ASN A 279 -17.06 14.73 -2.45
N LEU A 280 -15.83 14.21 -2.50
CA LEU A 280 -14.88 14.39 -1.41
C LEU A 280 -14.52 15.87 -1.20
N THR A 281 -14.45 16.66 -2.27
CA THR A 281 -14.21 18.10 -2.15
C THR A 281 -15.43 18.79 -1.56
N ARG A 282 -16.63 18.51 -2.06
CA ARG A 282 -17.90 19.12 -1.63
C ARG A 282 -18.18 18.87 -0.14
N ILE A 283 -18.04 17.62 0.31
CA ILE A 283 -18.36 17.22 1.68
C ILE A 283 -17.34 17.81 2.67
N ARG A 284 -16.06 17.96 2.27
CA ARG A 284 -15.00 18.47 3.13
C ARG A 284 -14.85 20.00 3.08
N ALA A 285 -15.36 20.64 2.04
CA ALA A 285 -15.25 22.09 1.84
C ALA A 285 -15.77 22.94 3.03
N PRO A 286 -16.89 22.62 3.71
CA PRO A 286 -17.37 23.39 4.85
C PRO A 286 -16.37 23.44 6.02
N VAL A 287 -15.51 22.41 6.14
CA VAL A 287 -14.53 22.29 7.21
C VAL A 287 -13.20 22.98 6.85
N PHE A 288 -12.73 22.76 5.63
CA PHE A 288 -11.42 23.26 5.20
C PHE A 288 -11.50 24.61 4.50
N ASN A 289 -12.71 25.06 4.17
CA ASN A 289 -13.01 26.36 3.58
C ASN A 289 -12.04 26.78 2.45
N PRO A 290 -11.86 25.94 1.40
CA PRO A 290 -10.92 26.22 0.33
C PRO A 290 -11.34 27.46 -0.47
N ASN A 291 -10.35 28.23 -0.97
CA ASN A 291 -10.66 29.34 -1.87
C ASN A 291 -11.29 28.79 -3.16
N PRO A 292 -12.51 29.23 -3.55
CA PRO A 292 -13.19 28.75 -4.76
C PRO A 292 -12.39 28.91 -6.07
N LYS A 293 -11.45 29.87 -6.11
CA LYS A 293 -10.59 30.17 -7.27
C LYS A 293 -9.27 29.39 -7.25
N SER A 294 -8.92 28.74 -6.13
CA SER A 294 -7.71 27.91 -6.07
C SER A 294 -7.91 26.58 -6.80
N THR A 295 -6.80 25.91 -7.08
CA THR A 295 -6.77 24.54 -7.63
C THR A 295 -6.46 23.54 -6.52
N LEU A 296 -6.83 22.27 -6.71
CA LEU A 296 -6.53 21.20 -5.78
C LEU A 296 -5.54 20.21 -6.39
N TYR A 297 -4.73 19.61 -5.52
CA TYR A 297 -3.80 18.57 -5.92
C TYR A 297 -4.54 17.25 -6.16
N TRP A 298 -4.36 16.70 -7.36
CA TRP A 298 -4.79 15.36 -7.75
C TRP A 298 -3.59 14.60 -8.33
N CYS A 299 -3.38 13.38 -7.88
CA CYS A 299 -2.31 12.51 -8.34
C CYS A 299 -2.86 11.13 -8.74
N GLU A 300 -2.37 10.59 -9.85
CA GLU A 300 -2.65 9.24 -10.31
C GLU A 300 -1.35 8.48 -10.52
N ALA A 301 -1.30 7.23 -10.03
CA ALA A 301 -0.22 6.31 -10.37
C ALA A 301 -0.59 5.56 -11.66
N ILE A 302 0.18 5.79 -12.73
CA ILE A 302 -0.07 5.25 -14.08
C ILE A 302 0.93 4.13 -14.37
N ASP A 303 0.43 2.92 -14.66
CA ASP A 303 1.28 1.82 -15.14
C ASP A 303 1.87 2.14 -16.52
N MET A 304 3.19 2.14 -16.60
CA MET A 304 3.92 2.47 -17.83
C MET A 304 4.20 1.25 -18.71
N ARG A 305 4.00 0.01 -18.22
CA ARG A 305 4.36 -1.21 -18.97
C ARG A 305 3.71 -1.27 -20.34
N ARG A 306 2.43 -0.87 -20.42
CA ARG A 306 1.67 -0.82 -21.67
C ARG A 306 1.94 0.42 -22.51
N ARG A 307 2.57 1.46 -21.94
CA ARG A 307 2.90 2.73 -22.61
C ARG A 307 4.33 2.77 -23.13
N MET A 308 5.21 1.88 -22.61
CA MET A 308 6.57 1.75 -23.10
C MET A 308 6.60 0.87 -24.35
N HIS A 309 7.11 1.43 -25.45
CA HIS A 309 7.01 0.80 -26.76
C HIS A 309 8.35 0.71 -27.51
N SER A 310 9.42 1.38 -27.04
CA SER A 310 10.71 1.42 -27.71
C SER A 310 11.88 1.25 -26.74
N PRO A 311 12.21 -0.01 -26.40
CA PRO A 311 11.58 -1.30 -26.68
C PRO A 311 10.37 -1.56 -25.75
N LYS A 312 9.49 -2.49 -26.10
CA LYS A 312 8.47 -3.00 -25.18
C LYS A 312 9.13 -3.67 -23.98
N VAL A 313 8.50 -3.56 -22.84
CA VAL A 313 8.90 -4.29 -21.63
C VAL A 313 8.06 -5.54 -21.45
N PRO A 314 8.59 -6.60 -20.82
CA PRO A 314 7.79 -7.79 -20.53
C PRO A 314 6.67 -7.45 -19.52
N PRO A 315 5.52 -8.13 -19.60
CA PRO A 315 4.35 -7.81 -18.76
C PRO A 315 4.58 -8.04 -17.26
N ARG A 316 5.54 -8.90 -16.89
CA ARG A 316 5.92 -9.20 -15.51
C ARG A 316 7.24 -8.55 -15.10
N ILE A 317 7.67 -7.50 -15.82
CA ILE A 317 8.87 -6.75 -15.41
C ILE A 317 8.73 -6.29 -13.98
N GLN A 318 9.76 -6.57 -13.21
CA GLN A 318 9.82 -6.20 -11.79
C GLN A 318 10.19 -4.72 -11.63
N HIS A 319 10.30 -4.26 -10.40
CA HIS A 319 10.51 -2.86 -10.01
C HIS A 319 9.28 -1.96 -10.21
N ASN A 320 9.42 -0.71 -9.85
CA ASN A 320 8.39 0.30 -10.06
C ASN A 320 8.47 0.79 -11.51
N VAL A 321 7.49 0.43 -12.32
CA VAL A 321 7.37 0.85 -13.72
C VAL A 321 6.11 1.69 -13.85
N MET A 322 6.01 2.72 -13.03
CA MET A 322 4.87 3.62 -12.95
C MET A 322 5.29 5.07 -13.10
N PHE A 323 4.36 5.92 -13.48
CA PHE A 323 4.50 7.37 -13.51
C PHE A 323 3.42 8.01 -12.64
N ALA A 324 3.82 8.82 -11.65
CA ALA A 324 2.89 9.60 -10.85
C ALA A 324 2.58 10.92 -11.57
N VAL A 325 1.45 11.01 -12.26
CA VAL A 325 1.01 12.26 -12.87
C VAL A 325 0.25 13.09 -11.85
N THR A 326 0.61 14.36 -11.76
CA THR A 326 -0.02 15.29 -10.81
C THR A 326 -0.70 16.44 -11.55
N SER A 327 -1.83 16.91 -11.04
CA SER A 327 -2.55 18.02 -11.64
C SER A 327 -1.72 19.31 -11.78
N PRO A 328 -0.79 19.67 -10.84
CA PRO A 328 0.05 20.85 -11.01
C PRO A 328 1.11 20.75 -12.12
N THR A 329 1.59 19.55 -12.43
CA THR A 329 2.71 19.36 -13.36
C THR A 329 2.27 18.92 -14.76
N ALA A 330 1.02 18.47 -14.91
CA ALA A 330 0.48 18.03 -16.18
C ALA A 330 0.24 19.20 -17.15
N PRO A 331 0.41 19.01 -18.46
CA PRO A 331 0.15 20.03 -19.47
C PRO A 331 -1.35 20.22 -19.75
N VAL A 332 -2.17 20.19 -18.69
CA VAL A 332 -3.63 20.32 -18.75
C VAL A 332 -4.05 21.38 -17.74
N THR A 333 -4.85 22.37 -18.18
CA THR A 333 -5.34 23.42 -17.29
C THR A 333 -6.15 22.83 -16.15
N GLN A 334 -5.72 23.09 -14.91
CA GLN A 334 -6.35 22.57 -13.71
C GLN A 334 -7.74 23.21 -13.49
N PRO A 335 -8.74 22.42 -13.04
CA PRO A 335 -10.00 22.98 -12.59
C PRO A 335 -9.81 23.70 -11.23
N THR A 336 -10.59 24.76 -11.04
CA THR A 336 -10.69 25.44 -9.74
C THR A 336 -11.58 24.63 -8.78
N VAL A 337 -11.51 24.93 -7.49
CA VAL A 337 -12.41 24.34 -6.46
C VAL A 337 -13.87 24.50 -6.86
N ALA A 338 -14.30 25.69 -7.31
CA ALA A 338 -15.66 25.96 -7.75
C ALA A 338 -16.07 25.09 -8.94
N GLN A 339 -15.18 24.90 -9.91
CA GLN A 339 -15.41 24.03 -11.06
C GLN A 339 -15.52 22.56 -10.66
N ILE A 340 -14.67 22.08 -9.77
CA ILE A 340 -14.74 20.70 -9.24
C ILE A 340 -16.06 20.47 -8.52
N MET A 341 -16.46 21.38 -7.65
CA MET A 341 -17.64 21.21 -6.79
C MET A 341 -18.96 21.29 -7.57
N SER A 342 -19.12 22.24 -8.49
CA SER A 342 -20.42 22.51 -9.08
C SER A 342 -20.44 23.22 -10.43
N GLU A 343 -19.47 24.08 -10.77
CA GLU A 343 -19.55 24.88 -11.99
C GLU A 343 -19.40 24.06 -13.27
N TRP A 344 -18.54 23.03 -13.25
CA TRP A 344 -18.42 22.11 -14.36
C TRP A 344 -19.48 20.98 -14.28
N PRO A 345 -20.02 20.52 -15.40
CA PRO A 345 -20.75 19.25 -15.43
C PRO A 345 -19.78 18.10 -15.09
N LEU A 346 -20.31 16.98 -14.62
CA LEU A 346 -19.48 15.81 -14.28
C LEU A 346 -18.69 15.30 -15.49
N SER A 347 -19.26 15.42 -16.68
CA SER A 347 -18.63 15.04 -17.95
C SER A 347 -17.37 15.86 -18.28
N GLU A 348 -17.34 17.15 -17.94
CA GLU A 348 -16.14 17.97 -18.15
C GLU A 348 -15.04 17.59 -17.16
N LEU A 349 -15.39 17.29 -15.91
CA LEU A 349 -14.43 16.82 -14.91
C LEU A 349 -13.88 15.42 -15.29
N ALA A 350 -14.73 14.52 -15.77
CA ALA A 350 -14.30 13.21 -16.29
C ALA A 350 -13.39 13.35 -17.53
N SER A 351 -13.71 14.29 -18.41
CA SER A 351 -12.85 14.61 -19.56
C SER A 351 -11.50 15.20 -19.12
N TYR A 352 -11.48 15.99 -18.04
CA TYR A 352 -10.22 16.47 -17.44
C TYR A 352 -9.37 15.31 -16.96
N ILE A 353 -9.94 14.36 -16.17
CA ILE A 353 -9.22 13.16 -15.70
C ILE A 353 -8.67 12.37 -16.90
N ARG A 354 -9.47 12.18 -17.95
CA ARG A 354 -9.00 11.51 -19.18
C ARG A 354 -7.81 12.23 -19.84
N ARG A 355 -7.85 13.55 -19.94
CA ARG A 355 -6.74 14.34 -20.49
C ARG A 355 -5.49 14.24 -19.61
N LEU A 356 -5.67 14.26 -18.29
CA LEU A 356 -4.59 14.09 -17.32
C LEU A 356 -3.92 12.73 -17.50
N THR A 357 -4.69 11.64 -17.46
CA THR A 357 -4.20 10.27 -17.67
C THR A 357 -3.48 10.13 -19.03
N ASN A 358 -4.04 10.70 -20.10
CA ASN A 358 -3.48 10.63 -21.45
C ASN A 358 -2.25 11.52 -21.65
N SER A 359 -1.99 12.49 -20.77
CA SER A 359 -0.80 13.34 -20.86
C SER A 359 0.49 12.59 -20.51
N VAL A 360 0.39 11.40 -19.90
CA VAL A 360 1.55 10.58 -19.56
C VAL A 360 2.03 9.80 -20.77
N THR A 361 3.25 10.09 -21.21
CA THR A 361 3.91 9.46 -22.35
C THR A 361 5.26 8.88 -21.96
N GLN A 362 5.86 8.08 -22.86
CA GLN A 362 7.23 7.59 -22.65
C GLN A 362 8.23 8.76 -22.58
N GLU A 363 8.04 9.80 -23.37
CA GLU A 363 8.90 10.99 -23.38
C GLU A 363 8.86 11.75 -22.05
N ASN A 364 7.68 11.82 -21.40
CA ASN A 364 7.57 12.40 -20.06
C ASN A 364 8.34 11.56 -19.03
N LEU A 365 8.19 10.23 -19.11
CA LEU A 365 8.94 9.31 -18.27
C LEU A 365 10.45 9.50 -18.45
N ASP A 366 10.95 9.49 -19.69
CA ASP A 366 12.38 9.63 -20.00
C ASP A 366 12.94 10.94 -19.45
N LYS A 367 12.23 12.07 -19.61
CA LYS A 367 12.62 13.37 -19.03
C LYS A 367 12.67 13.34 -17.50
N THR A 368 11.70 12.68 -16.86
CA THR A 368 11.71 12.53 -15.40
C THR A 368 12.88 11.69 -14.93
N LEU A 369 13.19 10.59 -15.62
CA LEU A 369 14.36 9.76 -15.32
C LEU A 369 15.68 10.55 -15.44
N GLU A 370 15.81 11.37 -16.49
CA GLU A 370 16.97 12.26 -16.70
C GLU A 370 17.10 13.28 -15.58
N MET A 371 15.99 13.93 -15.20
CA MET A 371 15.98 14.90 -14.10
C MET A 371 16.37 14.22 -12.76
N VAL A 372 15.78 13.10 -12.42
CA VAL A 372 16.04 12.39 -11.16
C VAL A 372 17.49 11.88 -11.12
N ALA A 373 18.08 11.51 -12.25
CA ALA A 373 19.48 11.11 -12.32
C ALA A 373 20.44 12.23 -11.86
N THR A 374 20.05 13.50 -11.98
CA THR A 374 20.86 14.63 -11.52
C THR A 374 20.82 14.89 -10.02
N ILE A 375 19.88 14.25 -9.30
CA ILE A 375 19.72 14.46 -7.87
C ILE A 375 20.77 13.67 -7.09
N ARG A 376 21.46 14.35 -6.16
CA ARG A 376 22.54 13.74 -5.34
C ARG A 376 21.98 12.70 -4.36
N ASP A 377 21.02 13.09 -3.55
CA ASP A 377 20.33 12.20 -2.61
C ASP A 377 18.91 11.92 -3.09
N LYS A 378 18.73 10.75 -3.70
CA LYS A 378 17.44 10.33 -4.24
C LYS A 378 16.48 9.79 -3.17
N THR A 379 16.97 9.49 -1.97
CA THR A 379 16.11 8.99 -0.88
C THR A 379 15.12 10.03 -0.38
N SER A 380 15.40 11.33 -0.65
CA SER A 380 14.50 12.44 -0.34
C SER A 380 13.32 12.60 -1.31
N LEU A 381 13.30 11.87 -2.43
CA LEU A 381 12.37 12.09 -3.55
C LEU A 381 10.99 11.45 -3.37
N ASN A 382 10.65 10.93 -2.23
CA ASN A 382 9.39 10.23 -2.05
C ASN A 382 8.17 11.16 -2.31
N THR A 383 7.12 10.58 -2.89
CA THR A 383 5.87 11.29 -3.18
C THR A 383 4.87 11.03 -2.05
N ARG A 384 4.51 12.09 -1.31
CA ARG A 384 3.54 12.01 -0.21
C ARG A 384 2.37 12.96 -0.46
N VAL A 385 1.16 12.41 -0.51
CA VAL A 385 -0.05 13.23 -0.66
C VAL A 385 -0.37 14.03 0.61
N ASP A 386 -0.04 13.51 1.78
CA ASP A 386 -0.24 14.20 3.06
C ASP A 386 0.75 15.35 3.32
N ALA A 387 1.77 15.51 2.49
CA ALA A 387 2.58 16.72 2.44
C ALA A 387 1.86 17.90 1.74
N GLN A 388 0.81 17.61 0.98
CA GLN A 388 -0.05 18.60 0.34
C GLN A 388 -1.16 19.04 1.32
N PRO A 389 -1.78 20.22 1.12
CA PRO A 389 -2.91 20.65 1.94
C PRO A 389 -4.07 19.62 1.93
N PRO A 390 -4.93 19.61 2.97
CA PRO A 390 -6.16 18.84 2.94
C PRO A 390 -6.98 19.07 1.67
N LEU A 391 -7.79 18.10 1.24
CA LEU A 391 -8.49 17.98 -0.05
C LEU A 391 -7.60 17.46 -1.20
N SER A 392 -6.31 17.29 -0.98
CA SER A 392 -5.41 16.61 -1.93
C SER A 392 -5.73 15.12 -2.00
N ILE A 393 -5.60 14.53 -3.21
CA ILE A 393 -5.91 13.13 -3.46
C ILE A 393 -4.76 12.49 -4.25
N LEU A 394 -4.40 11.27 -3.84
CA LEU A 394 -3.59 10.33 -4.60
C LEU A 394 -4.40 9.06 -4.80
N GLN A 395 -4.63 8.67 -6.05
CA GLN A 395 -5.37 7.48 -6.41
C GLN A 395 -4.46 6.43 -7.04
N THR A 396 -4.53 5.20 -6.53
CA THR A 396 -3.83 4.04 -7.10
C THR A 396 -4.84 2.95 -7.43
N ASP A 397 -4.77 2.43 -8.65
CA ASP A 397 -5.70 1.44 -9.18
C ASP A 397 -5.03 0.07 -9.30
N HIS A 398 -5.44 -0.87 -8.46
CA HIS A 398 -4.90 -2.21 -8.38
C HIS A 398 -5.75 -3.25 -9.14
N ARG A 399 -6.79 -2.86 -9.88
CA ARG A 399 -7.72 -3.81 -10.52
C ARG A 399 -7.03 -4.70 -11.55
N ASP A 400 -6.09 -4.16 -12.32
CA ASP A 400 -5.33 -4.91 -13.32
C ASP A 400 -4.37 -5.96 -12.73
N ALA A 401 -4.12 -5.92 -11.41
CA ALA A 401 -3.35 -6.96 -10.72
C ALA A 401 -4.04 -8.32 -10.73
N ASN A 402 -5.38 -8.34 -10.82
CA ASN A 402 -6.22 -9.53 -10.99
C ASN A 402 -5.87 -10.71 -10.05
N ILE A 403 -5.56 -10.41 -8.80
CA ILE A 403 -5.03 -11.37 -7.82
C ILE A 403 -6.00 -12.52 -7.52
N THR A 404 -7.32 -12.25 -7.58
CA THR A 404 -8.35 -13.28 -7.33
C THR A 404 -8.37 -14.37 -8.39
N SER A 405 -7.72 -14.19 -9.55
CA SER A 405 -7.55 -15.21 -10.57
C SER A 405 -6.33 -16.12 -10.35
N ALA A 406 -5.41 -15.76 -9.45
CA ALA A 406 -4.18 -16.51 -9.20
C ALA A 406 -4.51 -17.85 -8.51
N ASP A 407 -4.31 -18.97 -9.22
CA ASP A 407 -4.59 -20.31 -8.72
C ASP A 407 -3.32 -20.95 -8.15
N PHE A 408 -3.29 -21.17 -6.83
CA PHE A 408 -2.15 -21.78 -6.14
C PHE A 408 -2.20 -23.32 -6.13
N GLY A 409 -3.20 -23.92 -6.81
CA GLY A 409 -3.38 -25.37 -6.84
C GLY A 409 -4.08 -25.94 -5.61
N PHE A 410 -3.99 -25.29 -4.45
CA PHE A 410 -4.79 -25.62 -3.27
C PHE A 410 -6.02 -24.71 -3.13
N ALA A 411 -5.92 -23.44 -3.55
CA ALA A 411 -7.02 -22.47 -3.56
C ALA A 411 -6.66 -21.25 -4.41
N LYS A 412 -7.69 -20.40 -4.71
CA LYS A 412 -7.54 -19.05 -5.21
C LYS A 412 -7.78 -18.05 -4.07
N PRO A 413 -7.12 -16.89 -4.05
CA PRO A 413 -7.45 -15.84 -3.11
C PRO A 413 -8.90 -15.37 -3.29
N ALA A 414 -9.65 -15.28 -2.21
CA ALA A 414 -10.97 -14.65 -2.21
C ALA A 414 -10.86 -13.13 -2.42
N THR A 415 -9.81 -12.53 -1.88
CA THR A 415 -9.42 -11.12 -2.05
C THR A 415 -8.01 -10.91 -1.54
N TYR A 416 -7.53 -9.66 -1.66
CA TYR A 416 -6.35 -9.21 -0.91
C TYR A 416 -6.60 -7.83 -0.33
N ARG A 417 -5.79 -7.47 0.69
CA ARG A 417 -5.75 -6.14 1.31
C ARG A 417 -4.32 -5.68 1.50
N HIS A 418 -4.10 -4.40 1.40
CA HIS A 418 -2.90 -3.77 1.93
C HIS A 418 -3.13 -3.51 3.42
N LEU A 419 -2.45 -4.25 4.29
CA LEU A 419 -2.58 -4.07 5.73
C LEU A 419 -1.75 -2.86 6.16
N LEU A 420 -2.45 -1.85 6.66
CA LEU A 420 -1.89 -0.54 6.99
C LEU A 420 -1.98 -0.32 8.50
N ASP A 421 -0.87 -0.07 9.15
CA ASP A 421 -0.80 0.35 10.56
C ASP A 421 -0.74 1.88 10.71
N ARG A 422 -0.71 2.60 9.60
CA ARG A 422 -0.76 4.06 9.52
C ARG A 422 -1.67 4.52 8.37
N ILE A 423 -2.47 5.54 8.64
CA ILE A 423 -3.37 6.15 7.65
C ILE A 423 -2.76 7.43 7.12
N THR A 424 -2.68 7.54 5.79
CA THR A 424 -2.21 8.73 5.07
C THR A 424 -3.42 9.35 4.36
N GLU A 425 -4.00 10.40 4.92
CA GLU A 425 -5.23 11.02 4.39
C GLU A 425 -5.04 11.46 2.95
N GLY A 426 -6.09 11.27 2.15
CA GLY A 426 -6.10 11.59 0.72
C GLY A 426 -5.67 10.44 -0.19
N VAL A 427 -5.23 9.30 0.34
CA VAL A 427 -4.97 8.10 -0.48
C VAL A 427 -6.27 7.37 -0.78
N ILE A 428 -6.40 6.91 -2.03
CA ILE A 428 -7.46 6.01 -2.49
C ILE A 428 -6.82 4.79 -3.13
N ILE A 429 -7.16 3.61 -2.64
CA ILE A 429 -6.72 2.33 -3.21
C ILE A 429 -7.94 1.62 -3.81
N ILE A 430 -7.89 1.31 -5.11
CA ILE A 430 -8.96 0.58 -5.78
C ILE A 430 -8.53 -0.88 -5.94
N TYR A 431 -9.27 -1.80 -5.33
CA TYR A 431 -9.01 -3.24 -5.36
C TYR A 431 -9.73 -3.93 -6.54
N PRO A 432 -9.21 -5.06 -7.05
CA PRO A 432 -9.92 -5.87 -8.03
C PRO A 432 -11.22 -6.45 -7.45
N PRO A 433 -12.20 -6.80 -8.31
CA PRO A 433 -13.41 -7.48 -7.87
C PRO A 433 -13.08 -8.81 -7.21
N ARG A 434 -13.88 -9.19 -6.19
CA ARG A 434 -13.77 -10.51 -5.56
C ARG A 434 -14.27 -11.61 -6.51
N ASP A 435 -15.35 -11.32 -7.20
CA ASP A 435 -15.88 -12.18 -8.27
C ASP A 435 -15.78 -11.46 -9.62
N PRO A 436 -14.79 -11.81 -10.45
CA PRO A 436 -14.61 -11.20 -11.77
C PRO A 436 -15.57 -11.76 -12.84
N SER A 437 -16.46 -12.71 -12.50
CA SER A 437 -17.36 -13.33 -13.48
C SER A 437 -18.27 -12.29 -14.15
N PRO A 438 -18.55 -12.44 -15.45
CA PRO A 438 -19.39 -11.48 -16.19
C PRO A 438 -20.83 -11.39 -15.66
N GLU A 439 -21.34 -12.47 -15.09
CA GLU A 439 -22.71 -12.59 -14.58
C GLU A 439 -22.89 -11.95 -13.20
N SER A 440 -21.80 -11.76 -12.47
CA SER A 440 -21.81 -11.11 -11.17
C SER A 440 -21.87 -9.59 -11.31
N ASP A 441 -22.71 -8.93 -10.50
CA ASP A 441 -22.70 -7.48 -10.35
C ASP A 441 -21.59 -6.98 -9.41
N GLU A 442 -20.77 -7.91 -8.87
CA GLU A 442 -19.60 -7.55 -8.06
C GLU A 442 -18.65 -6.67 -8.88
N GLY A 443 -18.49 -5.45 -8.42
CA GLY A 443 -17.61 -4.47 -9.02
C GLY A 443 -16.30 -4.36 -8.26
N CYS A 444 -15.74 -3.16 -8.18
CA CYS A 444 -14.51 -2.95 -7.44
C CYS A 444 -14.79 -2.48 -6.01
N GLU A 445 -13.98 -2.93 -5.07
CA GLU A 445 -13.86 -2.31 -3.76
C GLU A 445 -12.81 -1.21 -3.80
N PHE A 446 -12.97 -0.20 -2.96
CA PHE A 446 -11.94 0.82 -2.79
C PHE A 446 -11.90 1.32 -1.36
N ALA A 447 -10.68 1.57 -0.88
CA ALA A 447 -10.43 2.16 0.42
C ALA A 447 -10.13 3.64 0.26
N ILE A 448 -10.76 4.49 1.07
CA ILE A 448 -10.49 5.92 1.13
C ILE A 448 -9.91 6.25 2.49
N PHE A 449 -8.74 6.87 2.52
CA PHE A 449 -8.12 7.37 3.73
C PHE A 449 -8.60 8.80 3.98
N TYR A 450 -9.43 8.92 5.00
CA TYR A 450 -10.31 10.06 5.20
C TYR A 450 -10.24 10.58 6.64
N GLU A 451 -10.61 11.84 6.86
CA GLU A 451 -10.65 12.40 8.21
C GLU A 451 -11.68 11.67 9.08
N LYS A 452 -11.24 11.08 10.19
CA LYS A 452 -12.09 10.28 11.10
C LYS A 452 -13.36 11.04 11.54
N ARG A 453 -13.24 12.34 11.84
CA ARG A 453 -14.37 13.15 12.28
C ARG A 453 -15.43 13.40 11.19
N LEU A 454 -15.07 13.30 9.92
CA LEU A 454 -15.96 13.52 8.77
C LEU A 454 -16.48 12.22 8.15
N ALA A 455 -16.08 11.07 8.70
CA ALA A 455 -16.44 9.76 8.16
C ALA A 455 -17.97 9.58 8.04
N GLN A 456 -18.73 9.97 9.06
CA GLN A 456 -20.19 9.84 9.05
C GLN A 456 -20.86 10.77 8.01
N ASP A 457 -20.28 11.93 7.74
CA ASP A 457 -20.81 12.86 6.73
C ASP A 457 -20.69 12.23 5.34
N LEU A 458 -19.55 11.55 5.05
CA LEU A 458 -19.37 10.82 3.81
C LEU A 458 -20.29 9.60 3.70
N ILE A 459 -20.35 8.77 4.75
CA ILE A 459 -21.16 7.54 4.77
C ILE A 459 -22.65 7.85 4.56
N ASN A 460 -23.15 8.94 5.15
CA ASN A 460 -24.55 9.33 5.10
C ASN A 460 -24.89 10.29 3.93
N ASP A 461 -23.89 10.67 3.12
CA ASP A 461 -24.15 11.54 1.98
C ASP A 461 -25.01 10.84 0.93
N ARG A 462 -26.12 11.47 0.53
CA ARG A 462 -27.10 10.86 -0.36
C ARG A 462 -26.57 10.65 -1.77
N GLU A 463 -25.83 11.61 -2.30
CA GLU A 463 -25.26 11.51 -3.66
C GLU A 463 -24.16 10.45 -3.71
N TRP A 464 -23.38 10.35 -2.66
CA TRP A 464 -22.34 9.33 -2.51
C TRP A 464 -22.94 7.92 -2.43
N SER A 465 -23.93 7.72 -1.55
CA SER A 465 -24.56 6.42 -1.31
C SER A 465 -25.47 5.95 -2.46
N GLU A 466 -25.77 6.79 -3.45
CA GLU A 466 -26.47 6.39 -4.68
C GLU A 466 -25.64 5.39 -5.52
N TYR A 467 -24.31 5.53 -5.47
CA TYR A 467 -23.38 4.73 -6.28
C TYR A 467 -22.51 3.79 -5.45
N PHE A 468 -22.19 4.15 -4.21
CA PHE A 468 -21.21 3.42 -3.40
C PHE A 468 -21.84 2.81 -2.17
N GLU A 469 -21.64 1.49 -2.01
CA GLU A 469 -22.05 0.75 -0.84
C GLU A 469 -20.94 0.82 0.22
N TYR A 470 -21.28 1.27 1.43
CA TYR A 470 -20.35 1.27 2.55
C TYR A 470 -20.14 -0.15 3.08
N ARG A 471 -18.88 -0.62 3.13
CA ARG A 471 -18.49 -1.97 3.58
C ARG A 471 -17.78 -1.99 4.94
N GLY A 472 -17.64 -0.87 5.60
CA GLY A 472 -17.09 -0.78 6.95
C GLY A 472 -15.78 0.02 7.03
N VAL A 473 -15.25 0.12 8.24
CA VAL A 473 -13.90 0.65 8.48
C VAL A 473 -12.90 -0.42 8.11
N ASP A 474 -11.96 -0.10 7.21
CA ASP A 474 -10.91 -1.02 6.78
C ASP A 474 -9.72 -1.00 7.74
N ALA A 475 -9.20 0.19 8.06
CA ALA A 475 -8.06 0.35 8.95
C ALA A 475 -8.17 1.63 9.80
N GLU A 476 -7.56 1.61 10.97
CA GLU A 476 -7.38 2.76 11.86
C GLU A 476 -5.90 2.93 12.22
N ASP A 477 -5.47 4.15 12.54
CA ASP A 477 -4.11 4.41 13.00
C ASP A 477 -3.79 3.60 14.28
N ALA A 478 -2.78 2.74 14.22
CA ALA A 478 -2.37 1.88 15.34
C ALA A 478 -1.99 2.69 16.59
N SER A 479 -1.47 3.92 16.43
CA SER A 479 -1.15 4.83 17.52
C SER A 479 -2.39 5.32 18.28
N GLU A 480 -3.54 5.44 17.62
CA GLU A 480 -4.81 5.82 18.23
C GLU A 480 -5.57 4.61 18.81
N ALA A 481 -5.50 3.47 18.15
CA ALA A 481 -6.10 2.22 18.64
C ALA A 481 -5.51 1.80 20.01
N LYS A 482 -4.21 1.96 20.20
CA LYS A 482 -3.54 1.69 21.51
C LYS A 482 -4.01 2.66 22.61
N LYS A 483 -4.37 3.90 22.29
CA LYS A 483 -4.93 4.88 23.26
C LYS A 483 -6.37 4.54 23.66
N SER A 484 -7.21 4.10 22.73
CA SER A 484 -8.61 3.76 23.00
C SER A 484 -8.75 2.48 23.85
N ASN A 485 -7.89 1.47 23.65
CA ASN A 485 -7.88 0.25 24.45
C ASN A 485 -7.27 0.45 25.85
N GLY A 486 -6.41 1.45 26.03
CA GLY A 486 -5.85 1.82 27.33
C GLY A 486 -6.86 2.51 28.25
N THR A 487 -7.79 3.29 27.70
CA THR A 487 -8.84 3.99 28.46
C THR A 487 -9.99 3.09 28.91
N ASN A 488 -10.28 2.00 28.19
CA ASN A 488 -11.33 1.05 28.58
C ASN A 488 -10.92 0.05 29.68
N ARG A 489 -9.62 -0.09 29.97
CA ARG A 489 -9.14 -0.95 31.07
C ARG A 489 -9.06 -0.24 32.44
N SER A 490 -9.22 1.08 32.51
CA SER A 490 -9.11 1.85 33.75
C SER A 490 -10.44 2.13 34.47
N ASN A 491 -11.59 1.75 33.92
CA ASN A 491 -12.92 2.03 34.51
C ASN A 491 -13.62 0.84 35.18
N GLY A 492 -12.90 -0.20 35.55
CA GLY A 492 -13.48 -1.39 36.15
C GLY A 492 -12.84 -1.82 37.48
N VAL A 493 -12.68 -0.95 38.48
CA VAL A 493 -12.66 -1.34 39.90
C VAL A 493 -12.93 -0.10 40.78
N ASN A 494 -14.19 0.10 41.17
CA ASN A 494 -14.54 0.85 42.36
C ASN A 494 -15.50 0.01 43.19
N GLY A 495 -14.91 -0.76 44.13
CA GLY A 495 -15.61 -1.50 45.19
C GLY A 495 -15.13 -1.00 46.53
N SER A 496 -16.02 -0.28 47.16
CA SER A 496 -16.00 0.27 48.52
C SER A 496 -15.29 -0.54 49.60
N ARG A 497 -14.56 0.16 50.46
CA ARG A 497 -14.58 0.00 51.94
C ARG A 497 -13.82 1.12 52.66
N ARG A 498 -14.53 1.86 53.54
CA ARG A 498 -14.03 2.71 54.62
C ARG A 498 -13.89 1.86 55.90
N PRO A 499 -13.48 2.41 57.08
CA PRO A 499 -12.33 3.28 57.44
C PRO A 499 -11.61 2.81 58.72
N ASN A 500 -10.60 3.57 59.16
CA ASN A 500 -10.01 3.79 60.50
C ASN A 500 -8.47 3.62 60.47
N GLY A 501 -7.65 4.52 60.96
CA GLY A 501 -7.68 5.46 62.04
C GLY A 501 -6.23 5.79 62.41
N THR A 502 -6.01 7.02 62.82
CA THR A 502 -5.02 7.56 63.77
C THR A 502 -3.54 7.73 63.43
N ASN A 503 -3.15 9.01 63.44
CA ASN A 503 -2.04 9.70 64.16
C ASN A 503 -0.57 9.38 63.86
N GLY A 504 0.20 10.50 63.65
CA GLY A 504 1.59 10.61 64.01
C GLY A 504 2.38 11.63 63.19
N THR A 505 2.24 12.89 63.54
CA THR A 505 3.20 13.98 63.84
C THR A 505 4.62 13.99 63.24
N ASN A 506 4.96 15.20 62.71
CA ASN A 506 6.18 16.01 62.85
C ASN A 506 7.44 15.72 62.02
N GLY A 507 7.93 16.86 61.48
CA GLY A 507 9.35 17.21 61.37
C GLY A 507 9.70 17.92 60.03
N THR A 508 9.48 19.20 59.99
CA THR A 508 10.36 20.39 59.89
C THR A 508 11.58 20.36 58.95
N ASN A 509 11.60 21.43 58.14
CA ASN A 509 12.68 22.37 57.80
C ASN A 509 13.82 22.02 56.83
N GLY A 510 14.07 23.02 55.97
CA GLY A 510 15.37 23.45 55.47
C GLY A 510 15.30 23.85 53.98
N THR A 511 14.89 25.03 53.70
CA THR A 511 15.55 26.33 53.33
C THR A 511 16.65 26.28 52.25
N ASN A 512 16.42 27.11 51.24
CA ASN A 512 17.30 28.10 50.60
C ASN A 512 18.39 27.71 49.60
N GLY A 513 18.36 28.53 48.54
CA GLY A 513 19.51 29.04 47.81
C GLY A 513 19.26 29.11 46.31
N THR A 514 18.63 30.14 45.79
CA THR A 514 19.02 31.46 45.21
C THR A 514 20.12 31.41 44.13
N ASN A 515 19.75 32.07 43.03
CA ASN A 515 20.55 32.89 42.08
C ASN A 515 21.48 32.15 41.10
N GLY A 516 21.58 32.56 39.86
CA GLY A 516 21.45 33.77 39.09
C GLY A 516 21.87 33.49 37.66
N VAL A 517 21.20 34.13 36.75
CA VAL A 517 21.54 35.29 35.93
C VAL A 517 22.57 35.07 34.80
N ASN A 518 22.06 35.33 33.59
CA ASN A 518 22.65 36.01 32.42
C ASN A 518 23.70 35.35 31.53
N GLY A 519 23.43 35.49 30.21
CA GLY A 519 24.35 36.01 29.24
C GLY A 519 24.30 35.42 27.86
N SER A 520 23.51 36.10 27.01
CA SER A 520 23.73 36.41 25.59
C SER A 520 25.04 35.90 24.91
N HIS A 521 24.91 35.20 23.80
CA HIS A 521 25.25 35.70 22.44
C HIS A 521 24.64 34.80 21.40
#